data_7bfd66a9c17617baaeb5832ca884360f
#
_entry.id   7bfd66a9c17617baaeb5832ca884360f
#
_cell.length_a   1.000
_cell.length_b   1.000
_cell.length_c   1.000
_cell.angle_alpha   90.00
_cell.angle_beta   90.00
_cell.angle_gamma   90.00
#
_symmetry.space_group_name_H-M   'P 1'
#
loop_
_entity.id
_entity.type
_entity.pdbx_description
1 polymer ?
#
loop_
_entity_poly.entity_id
_entity_poly.type
_entity_poly.pdbx_seq_one_letter_code
_entity_poly.pdbx_strand_id
1 'polypeptide(L)'
;NPSLYSKQFQNGWDELGPYFIEEVTGHYAVGLGRIESFYIDPNNSDRIFIGSRSGGFWKTLDNGQSWINTTDFLFASGVNTIAVSPHNPNRVLINVRNSYNGTTHGIYESLDGGDTWQLSNFNPENLNWGGLGTNNRIHKIMYHPTIPNLVFVGTSEGIFRSEDNFESFSF
;
A
#
# COMPACT_ATOMS: atom_id res chain seq x y z
N ASN A 1 -6.35 25.05 12.75
CA ASN A 1 -7.11 24.70 13.95
C ASN A 1 -7.51 23.21 13.83
N PRO A 2 -6.80 22.27 14.50
CA PRO A 2 -7.07 20.83 14.38
C PRO A 2 -8.51 20.43 14.72
N SER A 3 -9.20 21.24 15.52
CA SER A 3 -10.57 20.97 15.99
C SER A 3 -11.67 21.05 14.91
N LEU A 4 -11.36 21.54 13.71
CA LEU A 4 -12.36 21.66 12.64
C LEU A 4 -12.60 20.38 11.85
N TYR A 5 -11.77 19.36 12.04
CA TYR A 5 -11.79 18.14 11.19
C TYR A 5 -11.95 16.83 11.97
N SER A 6 -11.94 16.87 13.32
CA SER A 6 -12.22 15.68 14.11
C SER A 6 -13.73 15.43 14.17
N LYS A 7 -14.20 14.37 13.56
CA LYS A 7 -15.54 13.83 13.79
C LYS A 7 -15.49 12.95 15.03
N GLN A 8 -16.06 13.41 16.11
CA GLN A 8 -16.30 12.54 17.27
C GLN A 8 -17.49 11.62 16.93
N PHE A 9 -17.25 10.33 16.89
CA PHE A 9 -18.32 9.36 16.82
C PHE A 9 -18.84 9.10 18.23
N GLN A 10 -20.15 9.18 18.42
CA GLN A 10 -20.78 8.70 19.64
C GLN A 10 -20.54 7.19 19.73
N ASN A 11 -20.20 6.68 20.90
CA ASN A 11 -19.94 5.27 21.23
C ASN A 11 -18.47 4.80 21.23
N GLY A 12 -17.52 5.65 21.57
CA GLY A 12 -16.13 5.22 21.85
C GLY A 12 -15.29 4.91 20.62
N TRP A 13 -15.65 5.46 19.47
CA TRP A 13 -14.83 5.44 18.28
C TRP A 13 -14.17 6.82 18.10
N ASP A 14 -12.86 6.82 17.93
CA ASP A 14 -12.06 8.02 17.63
C ASP A 14 -11.44 7.88 16.23
N GLU A 15 -11.37 8.99 15.50
CA GLU A 15 -10.61 9.03 14.25
C GLU A 15 -9.11 8.97 14.54
N LEU A 16 -8.40 8.06 13.87
CA LEU A 16 -6.95 7.95 14.00
C LEU A 16 -6.17 8.85 13.00
N GLY A 17 -6.86 9.46 12.03
CA GLY A 17 -6.20 10.18 10.94
C GLY A 17 -5.67 9.23 9.85
N PRO A 18 -4.79 9.70 8.98
CA PRO A 18 -4.36 11.09 8.82
C PRO A 18 -5.51 12.00 8.33
N TYR A 19 -5.59 13.21 8.88
CA TYR A 19 -6.77 14.08 8.66
C TYR A 19 -6.65 14.97 7.44
N PHE A 20 -5.46 15.45 7.09
CA PHE A 20 -5.23 16.35 5.97
C PHE A 20 -3.75 16.36 5.54
N ILE A 21 -3.50 16.90 4.36
CA ILE A 21 -2.17 17.19 3.83
C ILE A 21 -1.99 18.71 3.87
N GLU A 22 -0.89 19.21 4.45
CA GLU A 22 -0.67 20.64 4.65
C GLU A 22 -0.42 21.40 3.34
N GLU A 23 0.18 20.75 2.35
CA GLU A 23 0.53 21.36 1.06
C GLU A 23 -0.28 20.74 -0.08
N VAL A 24 -1.52 21.16 -0.27
CA VAL A 24 -2.32 20.76 -1.41
C VAL A 24 -2.37 21.89 -2.42
N THR A 25 -1.92 21.64 -3.64
CA THR A 25 -2.15 22.55 -4.77
C THR A 25 -3.65 22.73 -5.01
N GLY A 26 -4.09 23.97 -5.12
CA GLY A 26 -5.45 24.47 -4.95
C GLY A 26 -6.60 23.94 -5.82
N HIS A 27 -6.51 22.72 -6.36
CA HIS A 27 -7.55 22.16 -7.24
C HIS A 27 -8.32 20.97 -6.66
N TYR A 28 -7.93 20.44 -5.49
CA TYR A 28 -8.54 19.25 -4.91
C TYR A 28 -8.90 19.49 -3.45
N ALA A 29 -9.96 18.81 -2.99
CA ALA A 29 -10.31 18.83 -1.58
C ALA A 29 -9.13 18.30 -0.73
N VAL A 30 -8.92 18.94 0.41
CA VAL A 30 -7.91 18.54 1.39
C VAL A 30 -8.26 17.15 1.91
N GLY A 31 -7.52 16.14 1.49
CA GLY A 31 -7.78 14.77 1.90
C GLY A 31 -6.86 13.77 1.25
N LEU A 32 -6.64 12.65 1.90
CA LEU A 32 -5.77 11.57 1.46
C LEU A 32 -6.39 10.67 0.39
N GLY A 33 -7.64 10.94 0.02
CA GLY A 33 -8.44 10.07 -0.82
C GLY A 33 -8.98 8.88 -0.04
N ARG A 34 -9.60 7.95 -0.77
CA ARG A 34 -10.21 6.75 -0.19
C ARG A 34 -9.14 5.76 0.29
N ILE A 35 -9.24 5.32 1.53
CA ILE A 35 -8.42 4.23 2.04
C ILE A 35 -8.92 2.92 1.42
N GLU A 36 -8.02 2.16 0.82
CA GLU A 36 -8.31 0.90 0.14
C GLU A 36 -7.67 -0.31 0.82
N SER A 37 -6.62 -0.10 1.58
CA SER A 37 -6.00 -1.14 2.39
C SER A 37 -5.47 -0.59 3.69
N PHE A 38 -5.42 -1.45 4.68
CA PHE A 38 -4.76 -1.17 5.95
C PHE A 38 -4.12 -2.45 6.50
N TYR A 39 -3.13 -2.27 7.33
CA TYR A 39 -2.45 -3.31 8.10
C TYR A 39 -2.22 -2.79 9.51
N ILE A 40 -2.52 -3.59 10.50
CA ILE A 40 -2.19 -3.37 11.90
C ILE A 40 -1.23 -4.48 12.30
N ASP A 41 -0.06 -4.11 12.85
CA ASP A 41 0.92 -5.09 13.27
C ASP A 41 0.36 -5.92 14.45
N PRO A 42 0.25 -7.25 14.32
CA PRO A 42 -0.32 -8.08 15.38
C PRO A 42 0.52 -8.13 16.65
N ASN A 43 1.80 -7.74 16.56
CA ASN A 43 2.73 -7.72 17.69
C ASN A 43 2.98 -6.31 18.26
N ASN A 44 2.55 -5.28 17.53
CA ASN A 44 2.69 -3.88 17.94
C ASN A 44 1.53 -3.04 17.36
N SER A 45 0.48 -2.88 18.14
CA SER A 45 -0.71 -2.14 17.72
C SER A 45 -0.48 -0.65 17.41
N ASP A 46 0.66 -0.08 17.83
CA ASP A 46 1.00 1.30 17.53
C ASP A 46 1.47 1.48 16.07
N ARG A 47 1.85 0.36 15.44
CA ARG A 47 2.31 0.32 14.05
C ARG A 47 1.16 -0.02 13.12
N ILE A 48 0.72 0.99 12.36
CA ILE A 48 -0.38 0.87 11.41
C ILE A 48 0.08 1.39 10.05
N PHE A 49 -0.30 0.69 8.99
CA PHE A 49 -0.08 1.10 7.60
C PHE A 49 -1.40 1.26 6.88
N ILE A 50 -1.51 2.28 6.05
CA ILE A 50 -2.66 2.49 5.18
C ILE A 50 -2.22 2.75 3.74
N GLY A 51 -3.02 2.23 2.82
CA GLY A 51 -2.90 2.50 1.39
C GLY A 51 -4.10 3.30 0.91
N SER A 52 -3.83 4.44 0.30
CA SER A 52 -4.85 5.32 -0.24
C SER A 52 -4.91 5.23 -1.76
N ARG A 53 -6.11 5.38 -2.32
CA ARG A 53 -6.33 5.37 -3.78
C ARG A 53 -5.50 6.40 -4.53
N SER A 54 -5.28 7.57 -3.96
CA SER A 54 -4.60 8.70 -4.60
C SER A 54 -3.58 9.40 -3.69
N GLY A 55 -3.47 8.98 -2.44
CA GLY A 55 -2.56 9.56 -1.44
C GLY A 55 -1.39 8.66 -1.06
N GLY A 56 -1.17 7.56 -1.80
CA GLY A 56 -0.01 6.70 -1.56
C GLY A 56 -0.09 5.84 -0.31
N PHE A 57 1.09 5.50 0.20
CA PHE A 57 1.28 4.71 1.42
C PHE A 57 1.60 5.64 2.60
N TRP A 58 0.94 5.39 3.70
CA TRP A 58 1.13 6.11 4.95
C TRP A 58 1.36 5.14 6.10
N LYS A 59 2.20 5.54 7.03
CA LYS A 59 2.46 4.76 8.24
C LYS A 59 2.41 5.63 9.49
N THR A 60 1.99 5.01 10.58
CA THR A 60 2.13 5.52 11.95
C THR A 60 2.88 4.49 12.79
N LEU A 61 3.62 4.97 13.78
CA LEU A 61 4.33 4.17 14.77
C LEU A 61 3.90 4.52 16.20
N ASP A 62 2.88 5.36 16.32
CA ASP A 62 2.37 5.93 17.57
C ASP A 62 0.84 5.86 17.67
N ASN A 63 0.27 4.78 17.11
CA ASN A 63 -1.18 4.53 17.14
C ASN A 63 -2.00 5.69 16.54
N GLY A 64 -1.51 6.26 15.42
CA GLY A 64 -2.24 7.27 14.66
C GLY A 64 -2.08 8.70 15.14
N GLN A 65 -1.23 8.97 16.15
CA GLN A 65 -0.98 10.35 16.61
C GLN A 65 -0.20 11.16 15.57
N SER A 66 0.71 10.51 14.85
CA SER A 66 1.39 11.08 13.70
C SER A 66 1.41 10.12 12.52
N TRP A 67 1.44 10.66 11.29
CA TRP A 67 1.46 9.88 10.05
C TRP A 67 2.55 10.40 9.13
N ILE A 68 3.23 9.46 8.47
CA ILE A 68 4.31 9.74 7.53
C ILE A 68 3.95 9.12 6.18
N ASN A 69 3.96 9.92 5.11
CA ASN A 69 3.94 9.42 3.74
C ASN A 69 5.36 9.10 3.28
N THR A 70 5.54 7.94 2.68
CA THR A 70 6.87 7.53 2.17
C THR A 70 6.87 7.17 0.69
N THR A 71 5.82 7.53 -0.04
CA THR A 71 5.64 7.21 -1.47
C THR A 71 5.44 8.42 -2.37
N ASP A 72 5.50 9.65 -1.85
CA ASP A 72 5.27 10.87 -2.64
C ASP A 72 6.28 11.08 -3.79
N PHE A 73 7.45 10.46 -3.70
CA PHE A 73 8.46 10.48 -4.76
C PHE A 73 8.23 9.42 -5.87
N LEU A 74 7.29 8.50 -5.67
CA LEU A 74 6.99 7.49 -6.68
C LEU A 74 6.12 8.08 -7.81
N PHE A 75 6.35 7.61 -9.03
CA PHE A 75 5.67 8.13 -10.22
C PHE A 75 4.14 8.00 -10.18
N ALA A 76 3.59 7.07 -9.40
CA ALA A 76 2.16 6.85 -9.27
C ALA A 76 1.70 7.00 -7.83
N SER A 77 0.48 7.48 -7.64
CA SER A 77 -0.02 7.95 -6.35
C SER A 77 -0.94 6.98 -5.63
N GLY A 78 -1.34 5.85 -6.24
CA GLY A 78 -2.31 4.95 -5.63
C GLY A 78 -1.67 3.72 -5.01
N VAL A 79 -2.08 3.37 -3.78
CA VAL A 79 -1.74 2.11 -3.11
C VAL A 79 -3.02 1.41 -2.68
N ASN A 80 -3.33 0.25 -3.29
CA ASN A 80 -4.58 -0.47 -3.03
C ASN A 80 -4.40 -1.76 -2.24
N THR A 81 -3.19 -2.24 -2.08
CA THR A 81 -2.92 -3.45 -1.30
C THR A 81 -1.56 -3.34 -0.61
N ILE A 82 -1.52 -3.78 0.62
CA ILE A 82 -0.35 -3.86 1.48
C ILE A 82 -0.23 -5.29 1.96
N ALA A 83 0.96 -5.85 1.94
CA ALA A 83 1.28 -7.13 2.54
C ALA A 83 2.57 -7.02 3.34
N VAL A 84 2.52 -7.38 4.61
CA VAL A 84 3.69 -7.40 5.50
C VAL A 84 4.08 -8.86 5.74
N SER A 85 5.36 -9.15 5.63
CA SER A 85 5.87 -10.50 5.87
C SER A 85 5.68 -10.89 7.35
N PRO A 86 5.02 -12.02 7.64
CA PRO A 86 4.85 -12.49 9.02
C PRO A 86 6.16 -12.92 9.66
N HIS A 87 7.19 -13.19 8.86
CA HIS A 87 8.52 -13.64 9.34
C HIS A 87 9.55 -12.51 9.41
N ASN A 88 9.30 -11.40 8.72
CA ASN A 88 10.12 -10.20 8.77
C ASN A 88 9.22 -8.96 8.66
N PRO A 89 8.81 -8.37 9.78
CA PRO A 89 7.90 -7.22 9.77
C PRO A 89 8.44 -5.98 9.04
N ASN A 90 9.76 -5.90 8.83
CA ASN A 90 10.37 -4.82 8.06
C ASN A 90 10.20 -5.01 6.54
N ARG A 91 9.88 -6.22 6.09
CA ARG A 91 9.59 -6.47 4.68
C ARG A 91 8.11 -6.20 4.39
N VAL A 92 7.87 -5.16 3.61
CA VAL A 92 6.55 -4.69 3.23
C VAL A 92 6.44 -4.66 1.71
N LEU A 93 5.33 -5.16 1.18
CA LEU A 93 5.00 -5.11 -0.24
C LEU A 93 3.78 -4.22 -0.44
N ILE A 94 3.83 -3.37 -1.45
CA ILE A 94 2.69 -2.56 -1.89
C ILE A 94 2.52 -2.66 -3.40
N ASN A 95 1.27 -2.62 -3.87
CA ASN A 95 1.01 -2.36 -5.27
C ASN A 95 0.86 -0.85 -5.48
N VAL A 96 1.74 -0.30 -6.30
CA VAL A 96 1.64 1.09 -6.76
C VAL A 96 0.89 1.12 -8.09
N ARG A 97 -0.12 1.98 -8.18
CA ARG A 97 -1.00 2.05 -9.34
C ARG A 97 -1.41 3.46 -9.71
N ASN A 98 -1.85 3.60 -10.93
CA ASN A 98 -2.51 4.82 -11.38
C ASN A 98 -3.83 5.02 -10.62
N SER A 99 -4.00 6.17 -9.98
CA SER A 99 -5.18 6.50 -9.17
C SER A 99 -6.47 6.63 -9.99
N TYR A 100 -6.36 6.97 -11.26
CA TYR A 100 -7.51 7.19 -12.15
C TYR A 100 -8.05 5.88 -12.71
N ASN A 101 -7.22 5.10 -13.39
CA ASN A 101 -7.65 3.89 -14.11
C ASN A 101 -7.31 2.57 -13.39
N GLY A 102 -6.51 2.62 -12.33
CA GLY A 102 -6.14 1.46 -11.52
C GLY A 102 -5.08 0.55 -12.15
N THR A 103 -4.46 0.95 -13.26
CA THR A 103 -3.36 0.20 -13.88
C THR A 103 -2.19 0.15 -12.93
N THR A 104 -1.62 -1.04 -12.73
CA THR A 104 -0.46 -1.21 -11.87
C THR A 104 0.82 -0.65 -12.51
N HIS A 105 1.68 -0.09 -11.67
CA HIS A 105 3.08 0.21 -11.98
C HIS A 105 4.03 -0.83 -11.41
N GLY A 106 3.48 -1.87 -10.79
CA GLY A 106 4.23 -2.97 -10.20
C GLY A 106 4.14 -3.04 -8.69
N ILE A 107 4.70 -4.11 -8.16
CA ILE A 107 4.85 -4.28 -6.71
C ILE A 107 6.16 -3.62 -6.29
N TYR A 108 6.07 -2.73 -5.32
CA TYR A 108 7.21 -2.14 -4.65
C TYR A 108 7.45 -2.85 -3.32
N GLU A 109 8.70 -3.03 -3.00
CA GLU A 109 9.18 -3.66 -1.78
C GLU A 109 9.92 -2.65 -0.92
N SER A 110 9.67 -2.73 0.38
CA SER A 110 10.48 -2.11 1.42
C SER A 110 11.11 -3.20 2.28
N LEU A 111 12.35 -2.98 2.71
CA LEU A 111 13.07 -3.85 3.65
C LEU A 111 13.31 -3.18 5.02
N ASP A 112 12.81 -1.96 5.19
CA ASP A 112 13.00 -1.10 6.35
C ASP A 112 11.69 -0.65 7.00
N GLY A 113 10.63 -1.43 6.80
CA GLY A 113 9.33 -1.15 7.42
C GLY A 113 8.56 -0.02 6.75
N GLY A 114 8.77 0.19 5.45
CA GLY A 114 8.07 1.16 4.64
C GLY A 114 8.70 2.55 4.67
N ASP A 115 9.99 2.68 5.00
CA ASP A 115 10.72 3.96 4.89
C ASP A 115 11.20 4.22 3.49
N THR A 116 11.80 3.19 2.85
CA THR A 116 12.26 3.27 1.46
C THR A 116 11.65 2.17 0.61
N TRP A 117 11.57 2.42 -0.70
CA TRP A 117 10.89 1.53 -1.64
C TRP A 117 11.72 1.28 -2.88
N GLN A 118 11.73 0.02 -3.33
CA GLN A 118 12.32 -0.41 -4.59
C GLN A 118 11.32 -1.20 -5.42
N LEU A 119 11.35 -1.06 -6.73
CA LEU A 119 10.50 -1.84 -7.64
C LEU A 119 10.97 -3.28 -7.65
N SER A 120 10.05 -4.22 -7.39
CA SER A 120 10.35 -5.65 -7.48
C SER A 120 10.33 -6.16 -8.94
N ASN A 121 10.75 -7.41 -9.14
CA ASN A 121 10.65 -8.04 -10.46
C ASN A 121 9.20 -8.28 -10.90
N PHE A 122 8.22 -8.21 -9.99
CA PHE A 122 6.81 -8.28 -10.35
C PHE A 122 6.29 -6.91 -10.79
N ASN A 123 6.62 -6.54 -12.01
CA ASN A 123 6.28 -5.25 -12.61
C ASN A 123 5.90 -5.42 -14.09
N PRO A 124 5.23 -4.45 -14.72
CA PRO A 124 4.75 -4.55 -16.10
C PRO A 124 5.82 -4.78 -17.16
N GLU A 125 7.07 -4.38 -16.90
CA GLU A 125 8.17 -4.57 -17.84
C GLU A 125 8.64 -6.02 -17.87
N ASN A 126 8.72 -6.67 -16.70
CA ASN A 126 9.17 -8.05 -16.57
C ASN A 126 8.03 -9.06 -16.80
N LEU A 127 6.84 -8.71 -16.37
CA LEU A 127 5.64 -9.41 -16.72
C LEU A 127 5.32 -9.03 -18.17
N ASN A 128 5.70 -9.79 -19.12
CA ASN A 128 5.23 -9.62 -20.48
C ASN A 128 3.70 -9.79 -20.50
N TRP A 129 2.98 -8.86 -19.89
CA TRP A 129 1.51 -8.80 -19.87
C TRP A 129 1.02 -8.41 -21.25
N GLY A 130 1.56 -9.15 -22.21
CA GLY A 130 1.17 -9.50 -23.54
C GLY A 130 0.38 -8.47 -24.30
N GLY A 131 0.84 -7.25 -24.46
CA GLY A 131 0.13 -6.29 -25.29
C GLY A 131 -1.36 -6.14 -24.99
N LEU A 132 -1.83 -6.76 -23.94
CA LEU A 132 -3.19 -6.62 -23.42
C LEU A 132 -3.27 -5.29 -22.71
N GLY A 133 -2.99 -4.22 -23.41
CA GLY A 133 -3.14 -2.84 -23.05
C GLY A 133 -3.67 -2.56 -21.64
N THR A 134 -3.38 -1.49 -21.08
CA THR A 134 -4.03 -0.66 -20.04
C THR A 134 -4.86 -1.29 -18.89
N ASN A 135 -5.09 -2.61 -18.84
CA ASN A 135 -5.99 -3.24 -17.86
C ASN A 135 -5.30 -4.12 -16.82
N ASN A 136 -3.97 -4.16 -16.81
CA ASN A 136 -3.23 -4.98 -15.86
C ASN A 136 -3.39 -4.40 -14.45
N ARG A 137 -4.14 -5.12 -13.62
CA ARG A 137 -4.46 -4.70 -12.26
C ARG A 137 -4.02 -5.76 -11.27
N ILE A 138 -3.40 -5.31 -10.21
CA ILE A 138 -3.17 -6.12 -9.01
C ILE A 138 -4.28 -5.77 -8.03
N HIS A 139 -4.99 -6.79 -7.58
CA HIS A 139 -6.11 -6.63 -6.65
C HIS A 139 -5.70 -6.92 -5.22
N LYS A 140 -4.82 -7.91 -5.03
CA LYS A 140 -4.39 -8.35 -3.71
C LYS A 140 -3.00 -8.92 -3.72
N ILE A 141 -2.21 -8.61 -2.72
CA ILE A 141 -0.94 -9.26 -2.38
C ILE A 141 -1.13 -9.92 -1.02
N MET A 142 -0.61 -11.13 -0.86
CA MET A 142 -0.71 -11.86 0.40
C MET A 142 0.53 -12.71 0.63
N TYR A 143 1.16 -12.57 1.79
CA TYR A 143 2.12 -13.56 2.27
C TYR A 143 1.39 -14.81 2.79
N HIS A 144 2.02 -15.97 2.61
CA HIS A 144 1.59 -17.17 3.30
C HIS A 144 1.87 -17.01 4.80
N PRO A 145 0.92 -17.36 5.68
CA PRO A 145 1.06 -17.04 7.10
C PRO A 145 2.18 -17.81 7.80
N THR A 146 2.58 -18.97 7.29
CA THR A 146 3.56 -19.86 7.96
C THR A 146 4.73 -20.29 7.08
N ILE A 147 4.67 -20.10 5.77
CA ILE A 147 5.76 -20.44 4.85
C ILE A 147 6.52 -19.16 4.51
N PRO A 148 7.81 -19.04 4.90
CA PRO A 148 8.59 -17.85 4.60
C PRO A 148 8.70 -17.61 3.08
N ASN A 149 8.73 -16.34 2.71
CA ASN A 149 8.94 -15.85 1.35
C ASN A 149 7.87 -16.26 0.32
N LEU A 150 6.88 -17.08 0.71
CA LEU A 150 5.79 -17.48 -0.16
C LEU A 150 4.76 -16.35 -0.24
N VAL A 151 4.58 -15.81 -1.43
CA VAL A 151 3.67 -14.70 -1.74
C VAL A 151 2.71 -15.09 -2.85
N PHE A 152 1.47 -14.65 -2.72
CA PHE A 152 0.44 -14.77 -3.74
C PHE A 152 0.00 -13.38 -4.20
N VAL A 153 -0.22 -13.24 -5.50
CA VAL A 153 -0.72 -12.01 -6.12
C VAL A 153 -1.95 -12.33 -6.95
N GLY A 154 -3.08 -11.79 -6.54
CA GLY A 154 -4.31 -11.79 -7.32
C GLY A 154 -4.33 -10.64 -8.31
N THR A 155 -4.44 -10.95 -9.59
CA THR A 155 -4.46 -9.98 -10.69
C THR A 155 -5.73 -10.10 -11.52
N SER A 156 -5.91 -9.23 -12.51
CA SER A 156 -7.01 -9.34 -13.48
C SER A 156 -6.93 -10.59 -14.35
N GLU A 157 -5.76 -11.23 -14.44
CA GLU A 157 -5.54 -12.42 -15.29
C GLU A 157 -5.59 -13.74 -14.51
N GLY A 158 -5.41 -13.67 -13.17
CA GLY A 158 -5.40 -14.85 -12.32
C GLY A 158 -4.51 -14.68 -11.11
N ILE A 159 -3.98 -15.78 -10.59
CA ILE A 159 -3.18 -15.79 -9.36
C ILE A 159 -1.75 -16.16 -9.72
N PHE A 160 -0.82 -15.29 -9.38
CA PHE A 160 0.61 -15.56 -9.42
C PHE A 160 1.11 -15.98 -8.06
N ARG A 161 2.17 -16.77 -8.06
CA ARG A 161 2.85 -17.30 -6.89
C ARG A 161 4.35 -17.08 -6.99
N SER A 162 4.97 -16.68 -5.90
CA SER A 162 6.42 -16.61 -5.73
C SER A 162 6.82 -17.27 -4.42
N GLU A 163 7.93 -18.00 -4.41
CA GLU A 163 8.51 -18.64 -3.22
C GLU A 163 9.76 -17.92 -2.70
N ASP A 164 10.19 -16.87 -3.37
CA ASP A 164 11.46 -16.16 -3.17
C ASP A 164 11.29 -14.63 -3.14
N ASN A 165 10.10 -14.13 -2.73
CA ASN A 165 9.76 -12.70 -2.68
C ASN A 165 9.93 -11.98 -4.03
N PHE A 166 9.51 -12.61 -5.12
CA PHE A 166 9.54 -12.10 -6.50
C PHE A 166 10.93 -12.02 -7.17
N GLU A 167 11.94 -12.75 -6.68
CA GLU A 167 13.10 -13.04 -7.53
C GLU A 167 12.65 -13.86 -8.74
N SER A 168 11.73 -14.81 -8.50
CA SER A 168 10.99 -15.54 -9.54
C SER A 168 9.51 -15.67 -9.19
N PHE A 169 8.68 -15.96 -10.18
CA PHE A 169 7.24 -16.18 -9.98
C PHE A 169 6.65 -17.05 -11.08
N SER A 170 5.53 -17.71 -10.78
CA SER A 170 4.74 -18.52 -11.70
C SER A 170 3.27 -18.12 -11.66
N PHE A 171 2.57 -18.37 -12.78
CA PHE A 171 1.13 -18.19 -12.93
C PHE A 171 0.37 -19.42 -12.44
#